data_23b61d46563e6f93a935c905df294dd5
#
_entry.id   23b61d46563e6f93a935c905df294dd5
#
_cell.length_a   1.000
_cell.length_b   1.000
_cell.length_c   1.000
_cell.angle_alpha   90.00
_cell.angle_beta   90.00
_cell.angle_gamma   90.00
#
_symmetry.space_group_name_H-M   'P 1'
#
loop_
_entity.id
_entity.type
_entity.pdbx_description
1 polymer ?
#
loop_
_entity_poly.entity_id
_entity_poly.type
_entity_poly.pdbx_seq_one_letter_code
_entity_poly.pdbx_strand_id
1 'polypeptide(L)'
;MFFIRDNSSVCIEIAQWIEECIGFLSFVKMTETQLLNPDYHKLFEFFLSKYDMQTRFDYGAYYTPSSLANFAVRLTEKVALDVFAGASIYNSGNTIIDPCCGTGSFLEQVIANDSKNEKYNLCGFEIMPTPYMLANYRMAVAKKQYPSRRHTSHIILANTLSNCVFGEGINEDTIEGREYKRANEWASKPIKLIIGNPPCSDSSKRNISDDFSIINGLMEDFRPPIEARHGRQNIQKQINNPFMQFIRWGCNRLIKDDNNSILSFIVPLSFLEAESYRYARKYLCENFSSAWIVAIDADARTGIRNNSMFHTLQGRALIIFTRKYGESNNISEYHYVDISKETIEYKEDFFEKGINEISECFEIYSIENSFYSFSIAQDFDIELYNHFWPISGNDEQVAVFLNHCSGIKLAPTALFTHVKDTMLRRRTRDAALGQDISSWFVGQDRKPGQEKIKVFMDALETCGDRAKINELLSNNIKQYSFRPFLTSNVLLWEDVLKKYASIGGGGTRLRPEIIKTYNDSETIGFAMAHAPKDLNPSLTQFVSFCWYYPDNDMCTRGNSHIYMNLYQKKTDDEPRLN
;
A
#
# COMPACT_ATOMS: atom_id res chain seq x y z
N MET A 1 29.69 -12.66 -10.49
CA MET A 1 30.68 -13.73 -10.72
C MET A 1 30.88 -14.69 -9.55
N PHE A 2 30.65 -14.33 -8.32
CA PHE A 2 30.85 -15.20 -7.15
C PHE A 2 29.75 -16.24 -6.89
N PHE A 3 28.55 -16.04 -7.36
CA PHE A 3 27.41 -16.97 -7.21
C PHE A 3 27.54 -18.26 -8.05
N ILE A 4 28.42 -18.24 -9.04
CA ILE A 4 28.47 -19.26 -10.11
C ILE A 4 29.40 -20.44 -9.75
N ARG A 5 30.19 -20.37 -8.70
CA ARG A 5 31.23 -21.40 -8.43
C ARG A 5 30.81 -22.66 -7.70
N ASP A 6 29.65 -22.68 -7.02
CA ASP A 6 29.33 -23.79 -6.09
C ASP A 6 28.15 -24.70 -6.47
N ASN A 7 27.45 -24.48 -7.63
CA ASN A 7 26.38 -25.35 -8.09
C ASN A 7 26.61 -25.76 -9.56
N SER A 8 27.06 -26.97 -9.80
CA SER A 8 27.76 -27.37 -11.02
C SER A 8 26.96 -27.50 -12.33
N SER A 9 25.63 -27.53 -12.37
CA SER A 9 24.89 -27.67 -13.64
C SER A 9 24.14 -26.39 -14.06
N VAL A 10 23.43 -25.74 -13.17
CA VAL A 10 22.73 -24.46 -13.43
C VAL A 10 23.74 -23.34 -13.67
N CYS A 11 24.92 -23.44 -13.11
CA CYS A 11 26.00 -22.47 -13.27
C CYS A 11 26.62 -22.45 -14.64
N ILE A 12 26.68 -23.57 -15.36
CA ILE A 12 27.29 -23.64 -16.71
C ILE A 12 26.37 -22.94 -17.70
N GLU A 13 25.06 -23.18 -17.65
CA GLU A 13 24.12 -22.52 -18.57
C GLU A 13 24.05 -21.01 -18.34
N ILE A 14 24.07 -20.57 -17.07
CA ILE A 14 24.10 -19.14 -16.73
C ILE A 14 25.44 -18.51 -17.14
N ALA A 15 26.54 -19.20 -16.93
CA ALA A 15 27.86 -18.71 -17.38
C ALA A 15 27.95 -18.59 -18.92
N GLN A 16 27.44 -19.58 -19.65
CA GLN A 16 27.36 -19.53 -21.12
C GLN A 16 26.45 -18.38 -21.57
N TRP A 17 25.30 -18.21 -20.97
CA TRP A 17 24.39 -17.09 -21.25
C TRP A 17 25.03 -15.72 -20.96
N ILE A 18 25.79 -15.59 -19.87
CA ILE A 18 26.54 -14.37 -19.56
C ILE A 18 27.64 -14.12 -20.61
N GLU A 19 28.36 -15.16 -21.02
CA GLU A 19 29.38 -15.05 -22.08
C GLU A 19 28.78 -14.67 -23.43
N GLU A 20 27.60 -15.22 -23.77
CA GLU A 20 26.85 -14.84 -24.97
C GLU A 20 26.37 -13.38 -24.89
N CYS A 21 25.87 -12.93 -23.73
CA CYS A 21 25.49 -11.54 -23.51
C CYS A 21 26.69 -10.59 -23.61
N ILE A 22 27.85 -10.95 -23.05
CA ILE A 22 29.10 -10.18 -23.15
C ILE A 22 29.57 -10.16 -24.60
N GLY A 23 29.50 -11.28 -25.31
CA GLY A 23 29.82 -11.39 -26.74
C GLY A 23 28.91 -10.48 -27.58
N PHE A 24 27.62 -10.49 -27.32
CA PHE A 24 26.66 -9.61 -27.98
C PHE A 24 26.92 -8.13 -27.67
N LEU A 25 27.18 -7.77 -26.43
CA LEU A 25 27.52 -6.40 -26.03
C LEU A 25 28.84 -5.91 -26.65
N SER A 26 29.83 -6.80 -26.85
CA SER A 26 31.07 -6.46 -27.53
C SER A 26 30.87 -6.23 -29.03
N PHE A 27 29.86 -6.87 -29.63
CA PHE A 27 29.50 -6.71 -31.05
C PHE A 27 28.69 -5.40 -31.28
N VAL A 28 27.91 -4.96 -30.31
CA VAL A 28 27.23 -3.67 -30.33
C VAL A 28 28.28 -2.61 -30.00
N LYS A 29 28.85 -1.95 -31.02
CA LYS A 29 29.77 -0.81 -30.84
C LYS A 29 29.06 0.37 -30.19
N MET A 30 28.79 0.29 -28.88
CA MET A 30 28.29 1.42 -28.10
C MET A 30 29.45 2.39 -27.86
N THR A 31 29.21 3.66 -28.08
CA THR A 31 30.16 4.70 -27.69
C THR A 31 30.33 4.74 -26.17
N GLU A 32 31.49 5.18 -25.68
CA GLU A 32 31.74 5.31 -24.23
C GLU A 32 30.65 6.19 -23.54
N THR A 33 30.16 7.23 -24.24
CA THR A 33 29.09 8.09 -23.80
C THR A 33 27.77 7.33 -23.65
N GLN A 34 27.45 6.42 -24.55
CA GLN A 34 26.25 5.58 -24.49
C GLN A 34 26.34 4.52 -23.37
N LEU A 35 27.55 4.02 -23.09
CA LEU A 35 27.81 3.10 -21.98
C LEU A 35 27.75 3.81 -20.60
N LEU A 36 28.16 5.08 -20.54
CA LEU A 36 28.19 5.85 -19.29
C LEU A 36 26.83 6.50 -18.95
N ASN A 37 25.94 6.63 -19.94
CA ASN A 37 24.64 7.30 -19.75
C ASN A 37 23.46 6.52 -20.33
N PRO A 38 23.36 5.21 -20.14
CA PRO A 38 22.19 4.46 -20.61
C PRO A 38 21.05 4.63 -19.63
N ASP A 39 19.85 4.76 -20.16
CA ASP A 39 18.62 4.70 -19.37
C ASP A 39 18.32 3.23 -18.98
N TYR A 40 19.23 2.64 -18.21
CA TYR A 40 19.11 1.25 -17.74
C TYR A 40 17.86 1.00 -16.93
N HIS A 41 17.28 2.04 -16.35
CA HIS A 41 16.05 1.96 -15.58
C HIS A 41 14.88 1.64 -16.48
N LYS A 42 14.71 2.38 -17.57
CA LYS A 42 13.66 2.12 -18.55
C LYS A 42 13.82 0.73 -19.16
N LEU A 43 15.06 0.34 -19.43
CA LEU A 43 15.35 -0.98 -19.97
C LEU A 43 14.97 -2.09 -18.98
N PHE A 44 15.34 -1.96 -17.72
CA PHE A 44 15.02 -2.95 -16.69
C PHE A 44 13.52 -2.99 -16.38
N GLU A 45 12.86 -1.84 -16.27
CA GLU A 45 11.40 -1.78 -16.12
C GLU A 45 10.66 -2.36 -17.32
N PHE A 46 11.12 -2.06 -18.51
CA PHE A 46 10.58 -2.64 -19.72
C PHE A 46 10.76 -4.17 -19.72
N PHE A 47 11.91 -4.66 -19.32
CA PHE A 47 12.18 -6.09 -19.18
C PHE A 47 11.24 -6.73 -18.16
N LEU A 48 11.13 -6.21 -16.93
CA LEU A 48 10.22 -6.72 -15.90
C LEU A 48 8.76 -6.64 -16.35
N SER A 49 8.35 -5.58 -17.03
CA SER A 49 6.99 -5.43 -17.52
C SER A 49 6.59 -6.45 -18.59
N LYS A 50 7.57 -6.99 -19.33
CA LYS A 50 7.34 -7.95 -20.42
C LYS A 50 7.56 -9.40 -20.01
N TYR A 51 8.54 -9.65 -19.15
CA TYR A 51 9.00 -11.00 -18.86
C TYR A 51 8.66 -11.49 -17.46
N ASP A 52 8.43 -10.57 -16.50
CA ASP A 52 8.13 -10.94 -15.11
C ASP A 52 7.23 -9.93 -14.40
N MET A 53 6.01 -9.78 -14.89
CA MET A 53 4.99 -8.92 -14.25
C MET A 53 4.64 -9.39 -12.83
N GLN A 54 4.76 -10.67 -12.53
CA GLN A 54 4.42 -11.22 -11.22
C GLN A 54 5.46 -10.78 -10.18
N THR A 55 6.75 -10.90 -10.47
CA THR A 55 7.82 -10.43 -9.59
C THR A 55 7.73 -8.92 -9.37
N ARG A 56 7.45 -8.13 -10.41
CA ARG A 56 7.21 -6.68 -10.28
C ARG A 56 6.08 -6.38 -9.29
N PHE A 57 4.98 -7.12 -9.39
CA PHE A 57 3.81 -6.93 -8.51
C PHE A 57 4.09 -7.43 -7.09
N ASP A 58 4.70 -8.59 -6.94
CA ASP A 58 4.93 -9.24 -5.65
C ASP A 58 5.97 -8.48 -4.78
N TYR A 59 6.97 -7.89 -5.40
CA TYR A 59 8.00 -7.10 -4.70
C TYR A 59 7.69 -5.60 -4.66
N GLY A 60 6.63 -5.13 -5.33
CA GLY A 60 6.26 -3.71 -5.36
C GLY A 60 7.40 -2.83 -5.91
N ALA A 61 8.21 -3.39 -6.84
CA ALA A 61 9.37 -2.72 -7.39
C ALA A 61 8.94 -1.65 -8.40
N TYR A 62 8.77 -0.43 -7.93
CA TYR A 62 8.51 0.74 -8.76
C TYR A 62 9.77 1.59 -8.86
N TYR A 63 10.13 1.90 -10.08
CA TYR A 63 11.25 2.77 -10.36
C TYR A 63 11.01 4.20 -9.84
N THR A 64 12.04 4.78 -9.23
CA THR A 64 12.03 6.19 -8.84
C THR A 64 12.63 7.03 -9.97
N PRO A 65 11.88 8.01 -10.56
CA PRO A 65 12.42 8.93 -11.55
C PRO A 65 13.70 9.61 -11.06
N SER A 66 14.69 9.73 -11.94
CA SER A 66 16.00 10.33 -11.58
C SER A 66 15.87 11.79 -11.12
N SER A 67 14.94 12.55 -11.72
CA SER A 67 14.62 13.92 -11.31
C SER A 67 14.12 13.98 -9.87
N LEU A 68 13.22 13.07 -9.49
CA LEU A 68 12.70 12.97 -8.13
C LEU A 68 13.77 12.49 -7.13
N ALA A 69 14.59 11.51 -7.49
CA ALA A 69 15.69 11.07 -6.63
C ALA A 69 16.71 12.19 -6.39
N ASN A 70 17.06 12.96 -7.44
CA ASN A 70 17.89 14.15 -7.36
C ASN A 70 17.28 15.21 -6.43
N PHE A 71 16.01 15.55 -6.65
CA PHE A 71 15.28 16.48 -5.83
C PHE A 71 15.27 16.07 -4.35
N ALA A 72 14.94 14.80 -4.06
CA ALA A 72 14.90 14.29 -2.69
C ALA A 72 16.26 14.40 -1.98
N VAL A 73 17.36 14.09 -2.67
CA VAL A 73 18.73 14.24 -2.11
C VAL A 73 19.06 15.70 -1.84
N ARG A 74 18.80 16.60 -2.80
CA ARG A 74 19.07 18.04 -2.65
C ARG A 74 18.25 18.65 -1.52
N LEU A 75 16.96 18.32 -1.43
CA LEU A 75 16.10 18.80 -0.35
C LEU A 75 16.55 18.24 1.00
N THR A 76 16.92 16.97 1.08
CA THR A 76 17.42 16.35 2.31
C THR A 76 18.72 17.00 2.79
N GLU A 77 19.65 17.32 1.88
CA GLU A 77 20.87 18.08 2.23
C GLU A 77 20.53 19.49 2.73
N LYS A 78 19.62 20.21 2.07
CA LYS A 78 19.19 21.54 2.52
C LYS A 78 18.58 21.47 3.91
N VAL A 79 17.69 20.52 4.16
CA VAL A 79 17.08 20.30 5.49
C VAL A 79 18.16 19.99 6.54
N ALA A 80 19.16 19.16 6.19
CA ALA A 80 20.28 18.88 7.09
C ALA A 80 21.05 20.16 7.48
N LEU A 81 21.38 20.98 6.50
CA LEU A 81 22.11 22.24 6.71
C LEU A 81 21.31 23.21 7.59
N ASP A 82 20.02 23.34 7.36
CA ASP A 82 19.14 24.25 8.11
C ASP A 82 18.92 23.76 9.55
N VAL A 83 18.62 22.48 9.73
CA VAL A 83 18.24 21.93 11.04
C VAL A 83 19.46 21.66 11.93
N PHE A 84 20.61 21.30 11.35
CA PHE A 84 21.80 20.90 12.10
C PHE A 84 22.92 21.97 12.07
N ALA A 85 22.58 23.23 12.07
CA ALA A 85 23.51 24.34 12.14
C ALA A 85 24.64 24.27 11.08
N GLY A 86 24.31 23.95 9.84
CA GLY A 86 25.23 23.84 8.72
C GLY A 86 25.95 22.49 8.58
N ALA A 87 25.60 21.49 9.37
CA ALA A 87 26.17 20.15 9.24
C ALA A 87 25.55 19.38 8.06
N SER A 88 26.39 19.09 7.06
CA SER A 88 26.04 18.40 5.81
C SER A 88 25.87 16.89 6.01
N ILE A 89 25.04 16.25 5.15
CA ILE A 89 25.00 14.79 5.06
C ILE A 89 26.33 14.22 4.54
N TYR A 90 27.11 15.01 3.82
CA TYR A 90 28.41 14.64 3.21
C TYR A 90 29.61 14.80 4.15
N ASN A 91 29.41 15.20 5.41
CA ASN A 91 30.53 15.38 6.33
C ASN A 91 31.29 14.06 6.56
N SER A 92 32.59 14.19 6.81
CA SER A 92 33.48 13.05 6.96
C SER A 92 33.02 12.09 8.05
N GLY A 93 33.04 10.79 7.72
CA GLY A 93 32.61 9.73 8.61
C GLY A 93 31.12 9.43 8.60
N ASN A 94 30.28 10.29 8.03
CA ASN A 94 28.85 10.03 7.91
C ASN A 94 28.57 8.75 7.13
N THR A 95 27.53 8.02 7.54
CA THR A 95 27.00 6.85 6.84
C THR A 95 25.61 7.18 6.29
N ILE A 96 25.41 6.93 5.00
CA ILE A 96 24.14 7.09 4.28
C ILE A 96 23.70 5.70 3.81
N ILE A 97 22.48 5.30 4.13
CA ILE A 97 21.94 3.98 3.77
C ILE A 97 20.66 4.13 2.96
N ASP A 98 20.59 3.41 1.84
CA ASP A 98 19.35 3.10 1.15
C ASP A 98 18.98 1.63 1.46
N PRO A 99 17.96 1.38 2.30
CA PRO A 99 17.64 0.03 2.76
C PRO A 99 16.88 -0.81 1.73
N CYS A 100 16.56 -0.25 0.56
CA CYS A 100 15.83 -0.90 -0.54
C CYS A 100 16.27 -0.30 -1.88
N CYS A 101 17.57 -0.30 -2.12
CA CYS A 101 18.20 0.58 -3.12
C CYS A 101 17.82 0.27 -4.58
N GLY A 102 17.19 -0.88 -4.85
CA GLY A 102 16.84 -1.26 -6.22
C GLY A 102 18.07 -1.22 -7.12
N THR A 103 17.97 -0.43 -8.18
CA THR A 103 19.09 -0.20 -9.11
C THR A 103 20.05 0.91 -8.67
N GLY A 104 19.91 1.47 -7.45
CA GLY A 104 20.85 2.45 -6.87
C GLY A 104 20.57 3.91 -7.22
N SER A 105 19.34 4.29 -7.57
CA SER A 105 19.00 5.65 -8.01
C SER A 105 19.33 6.72 -6.99
N PHE A 106 18.94 6.56 -5.73
CA PHE A 106 19.25 7.53 -4.68
C PHE A 106 20.75 7.62 -4.40
N LEU A 107 21.43 6.48 -4.32
CA LEU A 107 22.87 6.45 -4.04
C LEU A 107 23.69 7.13 -5.13
N GLU A 108 23.31 6.98 -6.39
CA GLU A 108 23.93 7.71 -7.50
C GLU A 108 23.73 9.22 -7.36
N GLN A 109 22.50 9.66 -7.04
CA GLN A 109 22.22 11.08 -6.83
C GLN A 109 22.93 11.66 -5.61
N VAL A 110 23.14 10.87 -4.56
CA VAL A 110 24.00 11.28 -3.42
C VAL A 110 25.42 11.55 -3.90
N ILE A 111 26.02 10.69 -4.74
CA ILE A 111 27.35 10.91 -5.30
C ILE A 111 27.38 12.15 -6.20
N ALA A 112 26.38 12.31 -7.07
CA ALA A 112 26.32 13.41 -8.04
C ALA A 112 26.22 14.78 -7.36
N ASN A 113 25.45 14.89 -6.26
CA ASN A 113 25.20 16.13 -5.54
C ASN A 113 26.23 16.45 -4.43
N ASP A 114 27.23 15.59 -4.19
CA ASP A 114 28.25 15.85 -3.19
C ASP A 114 29.04 17.12 -3.52
N SER A 115 28.91 18.15 -2.73
CA SER A 115 29.63 19.42 -2.86
C SER A 115 30.83 19.54 -1.93
N LYS A 116 30.96 18.65 -0.93
CA LYS A 116 31.96 18.78 0.15
C LYS A 116 33.28 18.08 -0.18
N ASN A 117 33.27 17.03 -1.00
CA ASN A 117 34.43 16.17 -1.26
C ASN A 117 35.08 15.57 0.00
N GLU A 118 34.30 15.42 1.06
CA GLU A 118 34.72 14.77 2.29
C GLU A 118 34.52 13.25 2.19
N LYS A 119 35.22 12.48 3.03
CA LYS A 119 35.13 11.01 3.00
C LYS A 119 33.91 10.52 3.81
N TYR A 120 32.87 10.11 3.14
CA TYR A 120 31.67 9.51 3.73
C TYR A 120 31.42 8.09 3.21
N ASN A 121 30.44 7.40 3.79
CA ASN A 121 30.11 6.02 3.49
C ASN A 121 28.72 5.93 2.88
N LEU A 122 28.59 5.13 1.79
CA LEU A 122 27.32 4.79 1.16
C LEU A 122 27.08 3.28 1.29
N CYS A 123 25.88 2.90 1.65
CA CYS A 123 25.47 1.51 1.66
C CYS A 123 24.06 1.35 1.07
N GLY A 124 23.88 0.36 0.20
CA GLY A 124 22.57 -0.04 -0.32
C GLY A 124 22.29 -1.49 0.03
N PHE A 125 21.06 -1.79 0.46
CA PHE A 125 20.56 -3.15 0.59
C PHE A 125 19.57 -3.44 -0.50
N GLU A 126 19.70 -4.61 -1.15
CA GLU A 126 18.79 -5.06 -2.20
C GLU A 126 18.55 -6.57 -2.06
N ILE A 127 17.29 -6.99 -2.17
CA ILE A 127 16.90 -8.40 -2.03
C ILE A 127 17.01 -9.17 -3.34
N MET A 128 16.85 -8.50 -4.48
CA MET A 128 16.84 -9.13 -5.80
C MET A 128 18.21 -9.08 -6.47
N PRO A 129 18.72 -10.20 -7.00
CA PRO A 129 20.06 -10.25 -7.62
C PRO A 129 20.23 -9.30 -8.80
N THR A 130 19.23 -9.13 -9.67
CA THR A 130 19.36 -8.30 -10.88
C THR A 130 19.49 -6.82 -10.57
N PRO A 131 18.59 -6.19 -9.76
CA PRO A 131 18.80 -4.81 -9.31
C PRO A 131 20.10 -4.62 -8.53
N TYR A 132 20.48 -5.58 -7.68
CA TYR A 132 21.75 -5.59 -6.97
C TYR A 132 22.96 -5.47 -7.93
N MET A 133 22.98 -6.25 -9.01
CA MET A 133 24.05 -6.18 -10.02
C MET A 133 24.07 -4.82 -10.72
N LEU A 134 22.89 -4.29 -11.10
CA LEU A 134 22.78 -2.97 -11.72
C LEU A 134 23.22 -1.85 -10.77
N ALA A 135 22.86 -1.91 -9.50
CA ALA A 135 23.29 -0.94 -8.51
C ALA A 135 24.82 -0.93 -8.35
N ASN A 136 25.47 -2.10 -8.28
CA ASN A 136 26.94 -2.20 -8.26
C ASN A 136 27.57 -1.58 -9.51
N TYR A 137 27.01 -1.85 -10.68
CA TYR A 137 27.49 -1.26 -11.93
C TYR A 137 27.35 0.27 -11.91
N ARG A 138 26.21 0.80 -11.51
CA ARG A 138 25.98 2.24 -11.41
C ARG A 138 26.92 2.93 -10.43
N MET A 139 27.19 2.32 -9.29
CA MET A 139 28.17 2.85 -8.35
C MET A 139 29.57 2.91 -8.96
N ALA A 140 29.96 1.92 -9.76
CA ALA A 140 31.23 1.92 -10.49
C ALA A 140 31.27 3.02 -11.57
N VAL A 141 30.17 3.23 -12.31
CA VAL A 141 30.03 4.31 -13.30
C VAL A 141 30.07 5.68 -12.60
N ALA A 142 29.31 5.90 -11.53
CA ALA A 142 29.31 7.14 -10.79
C ALA A 142 30.70 7.49 -10.24
N LYS A 143 31.43 6.49 -9.73
CA LYS A 143 32.82 6.68 -9.30
C LYS A 143 33.75 7.14 -10.43
N LYS A 144 33.52 6.65 -11.67
CA LYS A 144 34.28 7.06 -12.86
C LYS A 144 33.88 8.47 -13.32
N GLN A 145 32.58 8.80 -13.26
CA GLN A 145 32.07 10.12 -13.65
C GLN A 145 32.48 11.24 -12.67
N TYR A 146 32.55 10.89 -11.38
CA TYR A 146 32.87 11.85 -10.31
C TYR A 146 34.13 11.45 -9.54
N PRO A 147 35.31 11.44 -10.20
CA PRO A 147 36.56 10.93 -9.61
C PRO A 147 37.06 11.73 -8.42
N SER A 148 36.63 12.99 -8.27
CA SER A 148 36.97 13.84 -7.12
C SER A 148 36.16 13.50 -5.87
N ARG A 149 35.03 12.77 -5.98
CA ARG A 149 34.16 12.45 -4.85
C ARG A 149 34.80 11.37 -3.98
N ARG A 150 34.89 11.63 -2.67
CA ARG A 150 35.59 10.77 -1.70
C ARG A 150 34.62 9.95 -0.89
N HIS A 151 34.02 8.92 -1.51
CA HIS A 151 33.09 8.02 -0.84
C HIS A 151 33.55 6.56 -0.89
N THR A 152 33.10 5.77 0.07
CA THR A 152 33.11 4.30 -0.05
C THR A 152 31.69 3.85 -0.31
N SER A 153 31.48 3.04 -1.35
CA SER A 153 30.14 2.53 -1.68
C SER A 153 30.10 1.01 -1.60
N HIS A 154 29.06 0.49 -0.97
CA HIS A 154 28.79 -0.93 -0.80
C HIS A 154 27.34 -1.22 -1.14
N ILE A 155 27.11 -2.12 -2.07
CA ILE A 155 25.79 -2.71 -2.30
C ILE A 155 25.84 -4.13 -1.75
N ILE A 156 24.82 -4.51 -0.99
CA ILE A 156 24.76 -5.77 -0.27
C ILE A 156 23.47 -6.49 -0.64
N LEU A 157 23.61 -7.76 -1.03
CA LEU A 157 22.46 -8.60 -1.36
C LEU A 157 21.85 -9.14 -0.07
N ALA A 158 20.85 -8.43 0.46
CA ALA A 158 20.21 -8.79 1.71
C ALA A 158 18.76 -8.29 1.79
N ASN A 159 17.93 -9.02 2.51
CA ASN A 159 16.61 -8.53 2.92
C ASN A 159 16.75 -7.71 4.21
N THR A 160 16.58 -6.42 4.11
CA THR A 160 16.70 -5.45 5.22
C THR A 160 15.85 -5.79 6.44
N LEU A 161 14.69 -6.42 6.22
CA LEU A 161 13.73 -6.74 7.27
C LEU A 161 13.99 -8.09 7.96
N SER A 162 14.95 -8.89 7.46
CA SER A 162 15.31 -10.17 8.05
C SER A 162 15.99 -10.01 9.42
N ASN A 163 15.75 -10.94 10.33
CA ASN A 163 16.42 -11.03 11.62
C ASN A 163 17.96 -11.00 11.49
N CYS A 164 18.50 -11.53 10.39
CA CYS A 164 19.94 -11.53 10.12
C CYS A 164 20.53 -10.11 10.02
N VAL A 165 19.77 -9.13 9.49
CA VAL A 165 20.23 -7.72 9.48
C VAL A 165 20.26 -7.12 10.89
N PHE A 166 19.49 -7.69 11.83
CA PHE A 166 19.55 -7.34 13.25
C PHE A 166 20.64 -8.11 14.02
N GLY A 167 21.33 -9.06 13.37
CA GLY A 167 22.42 -9.84 13.94
C GLY A 167 22.03 -11.23 14.46
N GLU A 168 20.80 -11.67 14.21
CA GLU A 168 20.31 -12.97 14.66
C GLU A 168 20.25 -13.98 13.51
N GLY A 169 20.68 -15.22 13.76
CA GLY A 169 20.54 -16.32 12.80
C GLY A 169 21.53 -16.29 11.63
N ILE A 170 22.63 -15.53 11.70
CA ILE A 170 23.64 -15.44 10.64
C ILE A 170 24.45 -16.73 10.57
N ASN A 171 24.43 -17.40 9.41
CA ASN A 171 25.30 -18.54 9.13
C ASN A 171 26.44 -18.12 8.20
N GLU A 172 27.61 -17.79 8.75
CA GLU A 172 28.77 -17.30 8.01
C GLU A 172 29.41 -18.34 7.07
N ASP A 173 29.07 -19.61 7.18
CA ASP A 173 29.55 -20.66 6.29
C ASP A 173 28.94 -20.56 4.89
N THR A 174 27.79 -19.87 4.76
CA THR A 174 27.11 -19.63 3.48
C THR A 174 27.50 -18.29 2.87
N ILE A 175 27.35 -18.18 1.55
CA ILE A 175 27.57 -16.90 0.82
C ILE A 175 26.53 -15.89 1.32
N GLU A 176 25.29 -16.30 1.43
CA GLU A 176 24.18 -15.48 1.91
C GLU A 176 24.44 -14.99 3.35
N GLY A 177 24.86 -15.85 4.25
CA GLY A 177 25.18 -15.48 5.64
C GLY A 177 26.32 -14.46 5.73
N ARG A 178 27.35 -14.55 4.85
CA ARG A 178 28.40 -13.53 4.76
C ARG A 178 27.87 -12.19 4.30
N GLU A 179 26.92 -12.14 3.34
CA GLU A 179 26.25 -10.90 2.94
C GLU A 179 25.40 -10.33 4.08
N TYR A 180 24.67 -11.16 4.82
CA TYR A 180 23.91 -10.71 5.99
C TYR A 180 24.83 -10.20 7.12
N LYS A 181 25.99 -10.81 7.34
CA LYS A 181 26.99 -10.26 8.26
C LYS A 181 27.41 -8.85 7.87
N ARG A 182 27.74 -8.65 6.59
CA ARG A 182 28.06 -7.32 6.05
C ARG A 182 26.89 -6.33 6.22
N ALA A 183 25.65 -6.76 5.95
CA ALA A 183 24.47 -5.95 6.15
C ALA A 183 24.29 -5.53 7.60
N ASN A 184 24.47 -6.45 8.55
CA ASN A 184 24.43 -6.16 9.98
C ASN A 184 25.53 -5.18 10.39
N GLU A 185 26.77 -5.38 9.93
CA GLU A 185 27.89 -4.48 10.20
C GLU A 185 27.60 -3.04 9.75
N TRP A 186 27.02 -2.88 8.55
CA TRP A 186 26.66 -1.56 8.04
C TRP A 186 25.44 -0.97 8.77
N ALA A 187 24.41 -1.76 9.02
CA ALA A 187 23.23 -1.32 9.76
C ALA A 187 23.53 -0.96 11.23
N SER A 188 24.64 -1.46 11.79
CA SER A 188 25.07 -1.18 13.17
C SER A 188 25.98 0.03 13.31
N LYS A 189 26.41 0.65 12.20
CA LYS A 189 27.19 1.90 12.26
C LYS A 189 26.28 3.08 12.62
N PRO A 190 26.82 4.15 13.20
CA PRO A 190 26.09 5.41 13.32
C PRO A 190 25.64 5.90 11.95
N ILE A 191 24.32 6.08 11.77
CA ILE A 191 23.72 6.44 10.49
C ILE A 191 23.30 7.90 10.51
N LYS A 192 23.78 8.67 9.52
CA LYS A 192 23.39 10.07 9.33
C LYS A 192 22.11 10.22 8.54
N LEU A 193 21.95 9.41 7.50
CA LEU A 193 20.80 9.47 6.60
C LEU A 193 20.35 8.07 6.19
N ILE A 194 19.05 7.83 6.32
CA ILE A 194 18.36 6.73 5.65
C ILE A 194 17.48 7.35 4.57
N ILE A 195 17.70 6.98 3.31
CA ILE A 195 16.96 7.51 2.15
C ILE A 195 16.54 6.37 1.23
N GLY A 196 15.37 6.45 0.61
CA GLY A 196 14.92 5.43 -0.34
C GLY A 196 13.45 5.53 -0.73
N ASN A 197 13.01 4.57 -1.54
CA ASN A 197 11.61 4.38 -1.93
C ASN A 197 11.16 2.96 -1.54
N PRO A 198 10.71 2.75 -0.30
CA PRO A 198 10.30 1.43 0.18
C PRO A 198 9.18 0.81 -0.65
N PRO A 199 9.21 -0.52 -0.86
CA PRO A 199 8.19 -1.21 -1.64
C PRO A 199 6.81 -1.11 -0.98
N CYS A 200 5.79 -0.80 -1.80
CA CYS A 200 4.39 -0.69 -1.38
C CYS A 200 3.58 -1.75 -2.14
N SER A 201 3.52 -2.95 -1.62
CA SER A 201 2.70 -4.04 -2.19
C SER A 201 1.58 -4.43 -1.25
N ASP A 202 0.47 -4.95 -1.81
CA ASP A 202 -0.57 -5.61 -1.03
C ASP A 202 0.00 -6.91 -0.41
N SER A 203 0.55 -6.80 0.79
CA SER A 203 1.30 -7.83 1.49
C SER A 203 0.44 -8.98 2.05
N SER A 204 -0.83 -9.12 1.61
CA SER A 204 -1.73 -10.17 2.10
C SER A 204 -1.26 -11.59 1.80
N LYS A 205 -0.15 -11.78 1.08
CA LYS A 205 0.41 -13.08 0.69
C LYS A 205 1.79 -13.41 1.26
N ARG A 206 2.43 -12.51 2.02
CA ARG A 206 3.71 -12.88 2.65
C ARG A 206 3.45 -13.75 3.86
N ASN A 207 3.91 -14.98 3.80
CA ASN A 207 3.99 -15.87 4.96
C ASN A 207 4.83 -15.16 6.02
N ILE A 208 4.25 -15.04 7.21
CA ILE A 208 4.98 -14.61 8.42
C ILE A 208 5.92 -15.76 8.73
N SER A 209 7.15 -15.72 8.21
CA SER A 209 8.20 -16.66 8.61
C SER A 209 8.87 -16.15 9.89
N ASP A 210 9.47 -17.05 10.65
CA ASP A 210 10.21 -16.72 11.89
C ASP A 210 11.35 -15.73 11.63
N ASP A 211 11.85 -15.62 10.39
CA ASP A 211 12.92 -14.72 9.96
C ASP A 211 12.58 -13.21 10.08
N PHE A 212 11.34 -12.86 10.39
CA PHE A 212 10.86 -11.47 10.53
C PHE A 212 10.37 -11.16 11.96
N SER A 213 10.67 -12.02 12.93
CA SER A 213 10.11 -11.87 14.29
C SER A 213 10.52 -10.56 14.95
N ILE A 214 11.75 -10.07 14.72
CA ILE A 214 12.25 -8.82 15.30
C ILE A 214 11.48 -7.62 14.75
N ILE A 215 11.40 -7.49 13.44
CA ILE A 215 10.68 -6.35 12.84
C ILE A 215 9.19 -6.42 13.19
N ASN A 216 8.58 -7.60 13.20
CA ASN A 216 7.19 -7.78 13.58
C ASN A 216 6.93 -7.37 15.04
N GLY A 217 7.87 -7.66 15.96
CA GLY A 217 7.83 -7.19 17.34
C GLY A 217 7.89 -5.66 17.43
N LEU A 218 8.80 -5.03 16.66
CA LEU A 218 8.94 -3.58 16.61
C LEU A 218 7.68 -2.88 16.04
N MET A 219 6.90 -3.54 15.17
CA MET A 219 5.66 -2.98 14.61
C MET A 219 4.56 -2.76 15.65
N GLU A 220 4.68 -3.31 16.85
CA GLU A 220 3.71 -3.05 17.94
C GLU A 220 3.63 -1.57 18.31
N ASP A 221 4.73 -0.81 18.18
CA ASP A 221 4.77 0.64 18.43
C ASP A 221 3.88 1.44 17.45
N PHE A 222 3.59 0.87 16.28
CA PHE A 222 2.74 1.50 15.26
C PHE A 222 1.27 1.07 15.35
N ARG A 223 0.92 0.22 16.30
CA ARG A 223 -0.44 -0.29 16.48
C ARG A 223 -1.22 0.52 17.51
N PRO A 224 -2.54 0.58 17.37
CA PRO A 224 -3.37 1.16 18.42
C PRO A 224 -3.22 0.37 19.73
N PRO A 225 -3.50 0.97 20.90
CA PRO A 225 -3.61 0.27 22.17
C PRO A 225 -4.55 -0.95 22.05
N ILE A 226 -4.30 -1.98 22.86
CA ILE A 226 -5.01 -3.28 22.77
C ILE A 226 -6.54 -3.07 22.89
N GLU A 227 -6.96 -2.17 23.76
CA GLU A 227 -8.37 -1.84 24.01
C GLU A 227 -9.06 -1.26 22.76
N ALA A 228 -8.29 -0.53 21.92
CA ALA A 228 -8.79 0.09 20.69
C ALA A 228 -8.76 -0.82 19.46
N ARG A 229 -8.30 -2.09 19.60
CA ARG A 229 -8.12 -3.02 18.45
C ARG A 229 -9.38 -3.78 18.07
N HIS A 230 -10.40 -3.82 18.92
CA HIS A 230 -11.62 -4.58 18.66
C HIS A 230 -12.32 -4.14 17.36
N GLY A 231 -12.63 -5.10 16.49
CA GLY A 231 -13.33 -4.85 15.22
C GLY A 231 -12.47 -4.29 14.06
N ARG A 232 -11.20 -3.93 14.28
CA ARG A 232 -10.36 -3.23 13.30
C ARG A 232 -9.34 -4.11 12.57
N GLN A 233 -9.71 -5.30 12.15
CA GLN A 233 -8.80 -6.23 11.43
C GLN A 233 -8.15 -5.62 10.17
N ASN A 234 -8.81 -4.71 9.47
CA ASN A 234 -8.27 -4.07 8.27
C ASN A 234 -7.11 -3.12 8.59
N ILE A 235 -7.12 -2.44 9.72
CA ILE A 235 -6.04 -1.55 10.17
C ILE A 235 -4.76 -2.37 10.41
N GLN A 236 -4.88 -3.53 11.04
CA GLN A 236 -3.72 -4.39 11.29
C GLN A 236 -3.05 -4.89 10.01
N LYS A 237 -3.83 -5.12 8.93
CA LYS A 237 -3.27 -5.51 7.62
C LYS A 237 -2.50 -4.38 6.95
N GLN A 238 -2.98 -3.14 7.05
CA GLN A 238 -2.32 -1.99 6.44
C GLN A 238 -1.00 -1.64 7.16
N ILE A 239 -0.95 -1.77 8.47
CA ILE A 239 0.27 -1.55 9.26
C ILE A 239 1.38 -2.53 8.85
N ASN A 240 1.05 -3.76 8.47
CA ASN A 240 2.02 -4.76 8.04
C ASN A 240 2.50 -4.56 6.58
N ASN A 241 2.11 -3.46 5.90
CA ASN A 241 2.64 -3.15 4.57
C ASN A 241 4.16 -2.98 4.65
N PRO A 242 4.93 -3.47 3.67
CA PRO A 242 6.39 -3.38 3.69
C PRO A 242 6.93 -1.98 3.95
N PHE A 243 6.40 -0.93 3.32
CA PHE A 243 6.90 0.43 3.55
C PHE A 243 6.81 0.86 5.02
N MET A 244 5.79 0.40 5.75
CA MET A 244 5.66 0.65 7.19
C MET A 244 6.75 -0.06 7.99
N GLN A 245 7.09 -1.28 7.60
CA GLN A 245 8.19 -2.03 8.21
C GLN A 245 9.54 -1.35 7.95
N PHE A 246 9.75 -0.80 6.74
CA PHE A 246 10.96 -0.01 6.43
C PHE A 246 11.03 1.29 7.23
N ILE A 247 9.92 2.01 7.40
CA ILE A 247 9.86 3.18 8.29
C ILE A 247 10.24 2.77 9.71
N ARG A 248 9.67 1.67 10.23
CA ARG A 248 9.95 1.24 11.59
C ARG A 248 11.39 0.75 11.76
N TRP A 249 11.94 0.07 10.76
CA TRP A 249 13.35 -0.29 10.71
C TRP A 249 14.23 0.96 10.76
N GLY A 250 13.96 1.95 9.94
CA GLY A 250 14.68 3.23 9.93
C GLY A 250 14.63 3.94 11.28
N CYS A 251 13.45 4.05 11.87
CA CYS A 251 13.29 4.60 13.23
C CYS A 251 14.14 3.84 14.26
N ASN A 252 14.13 2.49 14.23
CA ASN A 252 14.90 1.69 15.18
C ASN A 252 16.41 1.92 15.06
N ARG A 253 16.90 2.21 13.85
CA ARG A 253 18.33 2.52 13.64
C ARG A 253 18.68 3.93 14.08
N LEU A 254 17.89 4.93 13.67
CA LEU A 254 18.21 6.33 13.93
C LEU A 254 17.98 6.74 15.39
N ILE A 255 17.04 6.13 16.10
CA ILE A 255 16.74 6.48 17.50
C ILE A 255 17.80 5.92 18.46
N LYS A 256 18.45 4.81 18.11
CA LYS A 256 19.49 4.21 18.94
C LYS A 256 20.84 4.92 18.88
N ASP A 257 21.05 5.70 17.83
CA ASP A 257 22.32 6.36 17.59
C ASP A 257 22.42 7.71 18.31
N ASP A 258 23.57 7.98 18.88
CA ASP A 258 23.90 9.23 19.58
C ASP A 258 24.34 10.32 18.59
N ASN A 259 23.61 10.50 17.49
CA ASN A 259 23.93 11.50 16.48
C ASN A 259 22.68 12.17 15.91
N ASN A 260 22.89 13.32 15.27
CA ASN A 260 21.87 13.98 14.46
C ASN A 260 21.62 13.15 13.19
N SER A 261 20.37 12.80 12.90
CA SER A 261 20.05 11.88 11.82
C SER A 261 18.78 12.26 11.06
N ILE A 262 18.62 11.68 9.86
CA ILE A 262 17.50 11.96 8.95
C ILE A 262 16.93 10.66 8.40
N LEU A 263 15.60 10.61 8.32
CA LEU A 263 14.82 9.62 7.59
C LEU A 263 14.15 10.30 6.40
N SER A 264 14.46 9.89 5.18
CA SER A 264 13.91 10.48 3.94
C SER A 264 13.38 9.39 3.03
N PHE A 265 12.05 9.23 2.98
CA PHE A 265 11.41 8.16 2.20
C PHE A 265 10.32 8.67 1.28
N ILE A 266 10.16 8.00 0.13
CA ILE A 266 8.96 8.11 -0.68
C ILE A 266 7.94 7.09 -0.15
N VAL A 267 6.74 7.58 0.19
CA VAL A 267 5.68 6.79 0.80
C VAL A 267 4.36 6.97 0.05
N PRO A 268 3.37 6.08 0.22
CA PRO A 268 2.02 6.33 -0.26
C PRO A 268 1.45 7.62 0.33
N LEU A 269 0.76 8.42 -0.50
CA LEU A 269 0.12 9.66 -0.04
C LEU A 269 -0.84 9.41 1.14
N SER A 270 -1.53 8.26 1.14
CA SER A 270 -2.42 7.86 2.24
C SER A 270 -1.72 7.73 3.60
N PHE A 271 -0.38 7.61 3.64
CA PHE A 271 0.37 7.64 4.89
C PHE A 271 0.18 8.95 5.64
N LEU A 272 -0.01 10.06 4.94
CA LEU A 272 -0.13 11.39 5.54
C LEU A 272 -1.40 11.57 6.38
N GLU A 273 -2.51 10.90 6.00
CA GLU A 273 -3.83 11.18 6.60
C GLU A 273 -4.60 9.96 7.08
N ALA A 274 -4.40 8.76 6.46
CA ALA A 274 -5.24 7.61 6.77
C ALA A 274 -5.16 7.21 8.25
N GLU A 275 -6.34 6.92 8.84
CA GLU A 275 -6.51 6.52 10.24
C GLU A 275 -5.66 5.28 10.60
N SER A 276 -5.48 4.36 9.64
CA SER A 276 -4.67 3.16 9.84
C SER A 276 -3.20 3.44 10.19
N TYR A 277 -2.67 4.61 9.80
CA TYR A 277 -1.27 4.98 10.06
C TYR A 277 -1.11 6.02 11.19
N ARG A 278 -2.19 6.38 11.89
CA ARG A 278 -2.21 7.38 12.95
C ARG A 278 -1.13 7.13 14.02
N TYR A 279 -1.02 5.91 14.52
CA TYR A 279 -0.06 5.59 15.58
C TYR A 279 1.38 5.57 15.10
N ALA A 280 1.62 5.23 13.84
CA ALA A 280 2.95 5.37 13.24
C ALA A 280 3.35 6.85 13.11
N ARG A 281 2.41 7.73 12.66
CA ARG A 281 2.66 9.18 12.62
C ARG A 281 2.87 9.74 14.02
N LYS A 282 2.08 9.31 15.01
CA LYS A 282 2.29 9.65 16.41
C LYS A 282 3.70 9.30 16.85
N TYR A 283 4.14 8.07 16.60
CA TYR A 283 5.49 7.61 16.95
C TYR A 283 6.59 8.47 16.31
N LEU A 284 6.43 8.84 15.03
CA LEU A 284 7.36 9.75 14.36
C LEU A 284 7.36 11.14 15.01
N CYS A 285 6.20 11.70 15.31
CA CYS A 285 6.11 13.00 15.98
C CYS A 285 6.79 13.00 17.36
N GLU A 286 6.68 11.94 18.13
CA GLU A 286 7.25 11.82 19.46
C GLU A 286 8.76 11.52 19.48
N ASN A 287 9.36 11.11 18.36
CA ASN A 287 10.76 10.67 18.29
C ASN A 287 11.64 11.49 17.35
N PHE A 288 11.07 12.39 16.56
CA PHE A 288 11.79 13.26 15.63
C PHE A 288 11.55 14.74 15.97
N SER A 289 12.43 15.62 15.49
CA SER A 289 12.43 17.04 15.83
C SER A 289 11.77 17.94 14.80
N SER A 290 11.75 17.55 13.52
CA SER A 290 11.04 18.27 12.47
C SER A 290 10.59 17.33 11.33
N ALA A 291 9.60 17.78 10.57
CA ALA A 291 9.09 17.06 9.40
C ALA A 291 8.97 18.02 8.20
N TRP A 292 9.39 17.51 7.02
CA TRP A 292 9.26 18.18 5.73
C TRP A 292 8.56 17.21 4.77
N ILE A 293 7.49 17.68 4.13
CA ILE A 293 6.59 16.81 3.36
C ILE A 293 6.32 17.45 2.01
N VAL A 294 6.49 16.66 0.95
CA VAL A 294 6.13 17.03 -0.42
C VAL A 294 5.10 16.01 -0.92
N ALA A 295 3.85 16.43 -1.12
CA ALA A 295 2.85 15.63 -1.80
C ALA A 295 3.13 15.68 -3.32
N ILE A 296 3.50 14.53 -3.91
CA ILE A 296 4.01 14.45 -5.29
C ILE A 296 2.93 14.02 -6.27
N ASP A 297 2.24 12.92 -5.97
CA ASP A 297 1.21 12.35 -6.82
C ASP A 297 -0.10 12.19 -6.06
N ALA A 298 -1.21 12.65 -6.67
CA ALA A 298 -2.55 12.42 -6.15
C ALA A 298 -2.96 10.94 -6.32
N ASP A 299 -3.86 10.46 -5.46
CA ASP A 299 -4.49 9.15 -5.66
C ASP A 299 -5.38 9.21 -6.90
N ALA A 300 -5.21 8.30 -7.85
CA ALA A 300 -6.00 8.24 -9.08
C ALA A 300 -7.51 8.06 -8.84
N ARG A 301 -7.91 7.66 -7.62
CA ARG A 301 -9.31 7.62 -7.20
C ARG A 301 -9.93 9.00 -7.03
N THR A 302 -9.11 10.04 -6.91
CA THR A 302 -9.57 11.44 -6.85
C THR A 302 -9.90 12.03 -8.23
N GLY A 303 -9.81 11.22 -9.30
CA GLY A 303 -10.14 11.66 -10.68
C GLY A 303 -8.94 12.15 -11.50
N ILE A 304 -7.76 12.31 -10.90
CA ILE A 304 -6.55 12.78 -11.58
C ILE A 304 -5.70 11.57 -11.96
N ARG A 305 -5.81 11.07 -13.21
CA ARG A 305 -5.15 9.82 -13.63
C ARG A 305 -3.86 9.99 -14.42
N ASN A 306 -3.65 11.12 -15.07
CA ASN A 306 -2.56 11.27 -16.05
C ASN A 306 -1.33 12.01 -15.52
N ASN A 307 -1.33 12.42 -14.25
CA ASN A 307 -0.29 13.26 -13.68
C ASN A 307 0.63 12.52 -12.71
N SER A 308 0.63 11.17 -12.73
CA SER A 308 1.47 10.38 -11.83
C SER A 308 2.87 10.15 -12.40
N MET A 309 3.89 10.59 -11.67
CA MET A 309 5.30 10.32 -11.96
C MET A 309 5.66 8.83 -11.93
N PHE A 310 4.91 8.04 -11.15
CA PHE A 310 5.14 6.60 -10.97
C PHE A 310 4.25 5.72 -11.85
N HIS A 311 3.35 6.29 -12.64
CA HIS A 311 2.36 5.55 -13.44
C HIS A 311 1.55 4.55 -12.60
N THR A 312 1.29 4.87 -11.33
CA THR A 312 0.51 4.06 -10.39
C THR A 312 -0.82 4.73 -10.06
N LEU A 313 -1.78 3.92 -9.59
CA LEU A 313 -3.07 4.44 -9.13
C LEU A 313 -2.97 5.07 -7.72
N GLN A 314 -1.90 4.82 -7.01
CA GLN A 314 -1.69 5.25 -5.64
C GLN A 314 -0.83 6.51 -5.62
N GLY A 315 -1.32 7.55 -4.97
CA GLY A 315 -0.58 8.79 -4.76
C GLY A 315 0.70 8.57 -3.95
N ARG A 316 1.66 9.49 -4.10
CA ARG A 316 2.98 9.42 -3.45
C ARG A 316 3.34 10.74 -2.79
N ALA A 317 4.09 10.63 -1.69
CA ALA A 317 4.69 11.77 -1.01
C ALA A 317 6.14 11.47 -0.65
N LEU A 318 6.99 12.49 -0.66
CA LEU A 318 8.31 12.46 -0.02
C LEU A 318 8.14 12.97 1.41
N ILE A 319 8.64 12.19 2.37
CA ILE A 319 8.70 12.58 3.78
C ILE A 319 10.15 12.67 4.22
N ILE A 320 10.52 13.74 4.95
CA ILE A 320 11.84 13.92 5.54
C ILE A 320 11.64 14.23 7.02
N PHE A 321 12.15 13.37 7.88
CA PHE A 321 12.11 13.53 9.33
C PHE A 321 13.53 13.71 9.85
N THR A 322 13.75 14.74 10.68
CA THR A 322 15.05 14.98 11.31
C THR A 322 15.00 14.64 12.79
N ARG A 323 16.10 14.13 13.32
CA ARG A 323 16.26 13.85 14.74
C ARG A 323 17.52 14.56 15.26
N LYS A 324 17.37 15.34 16.31
CA LYS A 324 18.48 16.00 16.99
C LYS A 324 18.91 15.19 18.21
N TYR A 325 20.19 14.91 18.29
CA TYR A 325 20.76 14.27 19.48
C TYR A 325 20.88 15.26 20.64
N GLY A 326 20.51 14.81 21.84
CA GLY A 326 20.62 15.63 23.06
C GLY A 326 19.51 16.66 23.24
N GLU A 327 18.57 16.78 22.30
CA GLU A 327 17.40 17.66 22.40
C GLU A 327 16.10 16.86 22.59
N SER A 328 15.06 17.52 23.09
CA SER A 328 13.72 16.92 23.11
C SER A 328 13.21 16.82 21.67
N ASN A 329 12.95 15.60 21.23
CA ASN A 329 12.39 15.33 19.93
C ASN A 329 10.86 15.27 20.07
N ASN A 330 10.17 16.27 19.54
CA ASN A 330 8.71 16.31 19.45
C ASN A 330 8.32 17.28 18.33
N ILE A 331 7.58 16.79 17.35
CA ILE A 331 7.12 17.59 16.22
C ILE A 331 5.76 18.17 16.55
N SER A 332 5.66 19.48 16.69
CA SER A 332 4.40 20.23 16.83
C SER A 332 3.96 20.89 15.54
N GLU A 333 4.93 21.16 14.63
CA GLU A 333 4.71 21.81 13.34
C GLU A 333 5.49 21.06 12.24
N TYR A 334 5.00 21.13 11.01
CA TYR A 334 5.64 20.50 9.87
C TYR A 334 5.61 21.43 8.64
N HIS A 335 6.63 21.30 7.80
CA HIS A 335 6.74 21.99 6.51
C HIS A 335 6.06 21.15 5.42
N TYR A 336 5.20 21.77 4.62
CA TYR A 336 4.41 21.06 3.62
C TYR A 336 4.34 21.84 2.30
N VAL A 337 4.43 21.10 1.20
CA VAL A 337 4.13 21.60 -0.14
C VAL A 337 3.36 20.53 -0.93
N ASP A 338 2.34 20.96 -1.65
CA ASP A 338 1.49 20.07 -2.46
C ASP A 338 1.62 20.39 -3.94
N ILE A 339 2.25 19.48 -4.68
CA ILE A 339 2.32 19.49 -6.15
C ILE A 339 1.60 18.28 -6.75
N SER A 340 0.80 17.57 -5.95
CA SER A 340 0.24 16.27 -6.33
C SER A 340 -0.75 16.35 -7.50
N LYS A 341 -1.41 17.47 -7.64
CA LYS A 341 -2.42 17.71 -8.70
C LYS A 341 -1.84 18.32 -9.97
N GLU A 342 -0.59 18.77 -9.92
CA GLU A 342 0.09 19.43 -11.02
C GLU A 342 0.46 18.45 -12.14
N THR A 343 0.76 18.98 -13.34
CA THR A 343 1.18 18.18 -14.49
C THR A 343 2.58 17.58 -14.26
N ILE A 344 2.92 16.56 -15.04
CA ILE A 344 4.25 15.93 -14.96
C ILE A 344 5.34 16.96 -15.29
N GLU A 345 5.13 17.77 -16.32
CA GLU A 345 6.05 18.83 -16.74
C GLU A 345 6.29 19.84 -15.61
N TYR A 346 5.23 20.28 -14.93
CA TYR A 346 5.36 21.18 -13.78
C TYR A 346 6.17 20.55 -12.64
N LYS A 347 5.94 19.25 -12.35
CA LYS A 347 6.67 18.53 -11.31
C LYS A 347 8.15 18.40 -11.66
N GLU A 348 8.48 18.08 -12.92
CA GLU A 348 9.86 18.03 -13.39
C GLU A 348 10.54 19.39 -13.28
N ASP A 349 9.88 20.47 -13.74
CA ASP A 349 10.38 21.84 -13.59
C ASP A 349 10.56 22.22 -12.12
N PHE A 350 9.62 21.84 -11.25
CA PHE A 350 9.71 22.08 -9.81
C PHE A 350 10.92 21.36 -9.20
N PHE A 351 11.19 20.12 -9.60
CA PHE A 351 12.36 19.38 -9.11
C PHE A 351 13.69 19.93 -9.59
N GLU A 352 13.73 20.68 -10.70
CA GLU A 352 14.95 21.32 -11.22
C GLU A 352 15.23 22.69 -10.63
N LYS A 353 14.25 23.34 -9.99
CA LYS A 353 14.43 24.65 -9.35
C LYS A 353 15.60 24.70 -8.37
N GLY A 354 16.10 25.90 -8.12
CA GLY A 354 17.09 26.16 -7.07
C GLY A 354 16.57 25.74 -5.70
N ILE A 355 17.40 25.09 -4.88
CA ILE A 355 16.94 24.51 -3.62
C ILE A 355 16.44 25.55 -2.62
N ASN A 356 16.97 26.80 -2.65
CA ASN A 356 16.47 27.89 -1.83
C ASN A 356 15.08 28.34 -2.26
N GLU A 357 14.83 28.44 -3.58
CA GLU A 357 13.52 28.73 -4.14
C GLU A 357 12.49 27.66 -3.75
N ILE A 358 12.88 26.38 -3.78
CA ILE A 358 12.04 25.29 -3.31
C ILE A 358 11.72 25.43 -1.82
N SER A 359 12.70 25.84 -1.00
CA SER A 359 12.49 26.00 0.44
C SER A 359 11.45 27.10 0.76
N GLU A 360 11.36 28.13 -0.07
CA GLU A 360 10.37 29.21 0.06
C GLU A 360 8.94 28.77 -0.31
N CYS A 361 8.78 27.65 -1.01
CA CYS A 361 7.46 27.09 -1.35
C CYS A 361 6.79 26.35 -0.19
N PHE A 362 7.52 26.04 0.88
CA PHE A 362 6.96 25.32 2.00
C PHE A 362 6.15 26.22 2.93
N GLU A 363 4.95 25.80 3.24
CA GLU A 363 4.13 26.39 4.28
C GLU A 363 4.28 25.58 5.58
N ILE A 364 4.07 26.23 6.73
CA ILE A 364 4.19 25.60 8.04
C ILE A 364 2.79 25.38 8.61
N TYR A 365 2.55 24.15 9.03
CA TYR A 365 1.28 23.73 9.60
C TYR A 365 1.48 23.08 10.96
N SER A 366 0.54 23.33 11.88
CA SER A 366 0.52 22.68 13.19
C SER A 366 -0.06 21.26 13.10
N ILE A 367 0.45 20.35 13.91
CA ILE A 367 -0.06 18.98 14.01
C ILE A 367 -1.21 18.95 15.01
N GLU A 368 -2.39 18.48 14.55
CA GLU A 368 -3.47 18.13 15.45
C GLU A 368 -3.17 16.84 16.22
N ASN A 369 -3.08 16.94 17.52
CA ASN A 369 -2.77 15.81 18.42
C ASN A 369 -3.83 14.69 18.39
N SER A 370 -5.04 14.95 17.88
CA SER A 370 -6.09 13.94 17.76
C SER A 370 -5.80 12.91 16.66
N PHE A 371 -5.22 13.32 15.51
CA PHE A 371 -5.03 12.47 14.34
C PHE A 371 -3.58 12.33 13.88
N TYR A 372 -2.69 13.21 14.32
CA TYR A 372 -1.30 13.28 13.83
C TYR A 372 -1.24 13.29 12.29
N SER A 373 -2.17 14.02 11.65
CA SER A 373 -2.26 14.12 10.20
C SER A 373 -1.22 15.11 9.68
N PHE A 374 -0.64 14.79 8.52
CA PHE A 374 0.25 15.66 7.75
C PHE A 374 -0.39 16.11 6.42
N SER A 375 -1.71 16.04 6.32
CA SER A 375 -2.43 16.59 5.19
C SER A 375 -3.11 17.89 5.58
N ILE A 376 -3.15 18.82 4.64
CA ILE A 376 -3.94 20.03 4.77
C ILE A 376 -5.37 19.66 4.42
N ALA A 377 -6.27 19.72 5.37
CA ALA A 377 -7.68 19.84 5.07
C ALA A 377 -7.88 21.25 4.48
N GLN A 378 -7.73 21.38 3.15
CA GLN A 378 -7.98 22.65 2.47
C GLN A 378 -9.42 23.10 2.79
N ASP A 379 -9.56 24.24 3.40
CA ASP A 379 -10.83 24.91 3.71
C ASP A 379 -11.84 24.09 4.53
N PHE A 380 -11.35 23.15 5.34
CA PHE A 380 -12.21 22.40 6.23
C PHE A 380 -12.35 23.12 7.56
N ASP A 381 -13.49 23.79 7.76
CA ASP A 381 -13.84 24.39 9.02
C ASP A 381 -14.13 23.28 10.06
N ILE A 382 -13.11 22.97 10.85
CA ILE A 382 -13.18 21.92 11.86
C ILE A 382 -14.20 22.27 12.97
N GLU A 383 -14.36 23.57 13.25
CA GLU A 383 -15.36 24.01 14.22
C GLU A 383 -16.76 23.75 13.68
N LEU A 384 -17.00 24.12 12.42
CA LEU A 384 -18.25 23.82 11.74
C LEU A 384 -18.50 22.31 11.67
N TYR A 385 -17.46 21.51 11.32
CA TYR A 385 -17.57 20.04 11.25
C TYR A 385 -17.97 19.43 12.62
N ASN A 386 -17.40 19.89 13.69
CA ASN A 386 -17.70 19.39 15.02
C ASN A 386 -19.14 19.71 15.48
N HIS A 387 -19.82 20.64 14.78
CA HIS A 387 -21.24 20.94 15.01
C HIS A 387 -22.18 19.99 14.24
N PHE A 388 -21.67 19.24 13.24
CA PHE A 388 -22.49 18.25 12.55
C PHE A 388 -22.61 16.96 13.37
N TRP A 389 -23.79 16.37 13.32
CA TRP A 389 -23.98 15.05 13.89
C TRP A 389 -23.23 14.00 13.08
N PRO A 390 -22.50 13.07 13.70
CA PRO A 390 -21.92 11.93 13.02
C PRO A 390 -23.01 11.15 12.27
N ILE A 391 -22.73 10.76 11.02
CA ILE A 391 -23.66 9.91 10.27
C ILE A 391 -23.83 8.57 10.95
N SER A 392 -22.74 8.01 11.50
CA SER A 392 -22.78 6.79 12.30
C SER A 392 -21.84 6.91 13.50
N GLY A 393 -22.20 6.28 14.61
CA GLY A 393 -21.43 6.25 15.84
C GLY A 393 -21.47 4.88 16.50
N ASN A 394 -20.75 4.76 17.61
CA ASN A 394 -20.87 3.67 18.57
C ASN A 394 -21.88 4.07 19.66
N ASP A 395 -22.23 3.12 20.52
CA ASP A 395 -23.30 3.25 21.54
C ASP A 395 -23.19 4.49 22.47
N GLU A 396 -22.01 5.13 22.52
CA GLU A 396 -21.74 6.31 23.35
C GLU A 396 -21.88 7.64 22.59
N GLN A 397 -22.02 7.63 21.27
CA GLN A 397 -22.09 8.82 20.43
C GLN A 397 -23.48 8.99 19.85
N VAL A 398 -24.06 10.20 20.00
CA VAL A 398 -25.28 10.56 19.29
C VAL A 398 -24.97 10.64 17.79
N ALA A 399 -25.53 9.72 17.00
CA ALA A 399 -25.35 9.63 15.56
C ALA A 399 -26.70 9.55 14.84
N VAL A 400 -26.70 9.91 13.55
CA VAL A 400 -27.92 9.83 12.72
C VAL A 400 -28.36 8.38 12.53
N PHE A 401 -27.40 7.48 12.34
CA PHE A 401 -27.64 6.04 12.20
C PHE A 401 -26.84 5.27 13.26
N LEU A 402 -27.47 4.35 13.96
CA LEU A 402 -26.79 3.48 14.93
C LEU A 402 -26.01 2.35 14.25
N ASN A 403 -26.51 1.87 13.11
CA ASN A 403 -25.93 0.73 12.41
C ASN A 403 -25.50 1.10 11.01
N HIS A 404 -24.25 0.74 10.67
CA HIS A 404 -23.77 0.80 9.30
C HIS A 404 -22.85 -0.39 9.01
N CYS A 405 -22.89 -0.87 7.80
CA CYS A 405 -21.95 -1.89 7.32
C CYS A 405 -21.87 -1.85 5.80
N SER A 406 -20.93 -2.58 5.20
CA SER A 406 -20.95 -2.76 3.74
C SER A 406 -22.13 -3.67 3.35
N GLY A 407 -22.66 -3.50 2.13
CA GLY A 407 -23.74 -4.32 1.61
C GLY A 407 -23.39 -5.82 1.50
N ILE A 408 -24.39 -6.64 1.21
CA ILE A 408 -24.21 -8.09 0.97
C ILE A 408 -23.37 -8.27 -0.30
N LYS A 409 -22.32 -9.08 -0.21
CA LYS A 409 -21.51 -9.46 -1.36
C LYS A 409 -21.67 -10.93 -1.66
N LEU A 410 -22.07 -11.23 -2.89
CA LEU A 410 -22.24 -12.60 -3.39
C LEU A 410 -21.17 -12.89 -4.46
N ALA A 411 -20.43 -13.95 -4.30
CA ALA A 411 -19.43 -14.37 -5.27
C ALA A 411 -19.42 -15.90 -5.42
N PRO A 412 -19.91 -16.44 -6.54
CA PRO A 412 -20.37 -15.74 -7.75
C PRO A 412 -21.85 -15.29 -7.66
N THR A 413 -22.10 -14.05 -8.06
CA THR A 413 -23.44 -13.45 -8.03
C THR A 413 -24.45 -14.25 -8.87
N ALA A 414 -24.03 -14.78 -10.03
CA ALA A 414 -24.89 -15.51 -10.96
C ALA A 414 -25.54 -16.77 -10.38
N LEU A 415 -24.97 -17.40 -9.36
CA LEU A 415 -25.59 -18.56 -8.70
C LEU A 415 -26.84 -18.17 -7.89
N PHE A 416 -26.81 -16.98 -7.31
CA PHE A 416 -27.78 -16.58 -6.30
C PHE A 416 -28.72 -15.47 -6.74
N THR A 417 -28.48 -14.81 -7.88
CA THR A 417 -29.29 -13.65 -8.29
C THR A 417 -29.81 -13.76 -9.72
N HIS A 418 -30.99 -13.21 -9.95
CA HIS A 418 -31.56 -12.98 -11.28
C HIS A 418 -32.60 -11.86 -11.26
N VAL A 419 -32.66 -11.05 -12.31
CA VAL A 419 -33.64 -9.94 -12.44
C VAL A 419 -35.07 -10.46 -12.35
N LYS A 420 -35.36 -11.59 -12.97
CA LYS A 420 -36.69 -12.23 -12.94
C LYS A 420 -36.75 -13.36 -11.91
N ASP A 421 -37.67 -13.28 -10.94
CA ASP A 421 -37.90 -14.33 -9.94
C ASP A 421 -38.18 -15.69 -10.58
N THR A 422 -39.03 -15.72 -11.58
CA THR A 422 -39.39 -16.97 -12.30
C THR A 422 -38.17 -17.66 -12.91
N MET A 423 -37.22 -16.89 -13.41
CA MET A 423 -35.99 -17.44 -13.99
C MET A 423 -35.02 -17.93 -12.91
N LEU A 424 -34.91 -17.24 -11.78
CA LEU A 424 -34.10 -17.70 -10.65
C LEU A 424 -34.63 -19.04 -10.13
N ARG A 425 -35.95 -19.16 -9.94
CA ARG A 425 -36.60 -20.40 -9.52
C ARG A 425 -36.40 -21.53 -10.53
N ARG A 426 -36.59 -21.23 -11.82
CA ARG A 426 -36.40 -22.22 -12.88
C ARG A 426 -34.96 -22.72 -12.91
N ARG A 427 -33.99 -21.83 -12.97
CA ARG A 427 -32.55 -22.16 -13.01
C ARG A 427 -32.15 -23.05 -11.83
N THR A 428 -32.57 -22.70 -10.61
CA THR A 428 -32.24 -23.46 -9.40
C THR A 428 -32.86 -24.87 -9.44
N ARG A 429 -34.11 -25.01 -9.95
CA ARG A 429 -34.75 -26.34 -10.17
C ARG A 429 -34.03 -27.18 -11.21
N ASP A 430 -33.65 -26.55 -12.33
CA ASP A 430 -32.93 -27.21 -13.43
C ASP A 430 -31.56 -27.71 -12.94
N ALA A 431 -30.85 -26.90 -12.13
CA ALA A 431 -29.62 -27.32 -11.48
C ALA A 431 -29.82 -28.50 -10.51
N ALA A 432 -30.89 -28.48 -9.71
CA ALA A 432 -31.23 -29.60 -8.82
C ALA A 432 -31.55 -30.91 -9.55
N LEU A 433 -31.92 -30.82 -10.82
CA LEU A 433 -32.12 -31.98 -11.73
C LEU A 433 -30.82 -32.39 -12.45
N GLY A 434 -29.69 -31.83 -12.08
CA GLY A 434 -28.36 -32.12 -12.64
C GLY A 434 -28.07 -31.47 -14.00
N GLN A 435 -28.84 -30.46 -14.40
CA GLN A 435 -28.55 -29.74 -15.65
C GLN A 435 -27.26 -28.89 -15.51
N ASP A 436 -26.54 -28.77 -16.64
CA ASP A 436 -25.34 -27.99 -16.72
C ASP A 436 -25.62 -26.50 -16.48
N ILE A 437 -24.89 -25.91 -15.52
CA ILE A 437 -25.01 -24.51 -15.14
C ILE A 437 -23.91 -23.61 -15.75
N SER A 438 -23.05 -24.13 -16.61
CA SER A 438 -21.92 -23.38 -17.20
C SER A 438 -22.38 -22.13 -17.97
N SER A 439 -23.57 -22.20 -18.58
CA SER A 439 -24.18 -21.06 -19.29
C SER A 439 -24.52 -19.87 -18.40
N TRP A 440 -24.64 -20.07 -17.07
CA TRP A 440 -24.96 -18.99 -16.13
C TRP A 440 -23.79 -17.99 -15.95
N PHE A 441 -22.59 -18.41 -16.33
CA PHE A 441 -21.35 -17.65 -16.17
C PHE A 441 -20.83 -17.02 -17.46
N VAL A 442 -21.59 -17.12 -18.53
CA VAL A 442 -21.24 -16.48 -19.80
C VAL A 442 -21.27 -14.96 -19.64
N GLY A 443 -20.20 -14.28 -20.04
CA GLY A 443 -20.06 -12.83 -19.92
C GLY A 443 -19.61 -12.31 -18.55
N GLN A 444 -19.22 -13.20 -17.62
CA GLN A 444 -18.61 -12.80 -16.35
C GLN A 444 -17.08 -12.72 -16.46
N ASP A 445 -16.48 -11.65 -15.89
CA ASP A 445 -15.04 -11.43 -15.90
C ASP A 445 -14.24 -12.54 -15.19
N ARG A 446 -14.89 -13.25 -14.24
CA ARG A 446 -14.29 -14.37 -13.52
C ARG A 446 -15.26 -15.53 -13.43
N LYS A 447 -14.84 -16.69 -13.92
CA LYS A 447 -15.56 -17.95 -13.68
C LYS A 447 -15.41 -18.34 -12.20
N PRO A 448 -16.49 -18.82 -11.54
CA PRO A 448 -16.38 -19.33 -10.18
C PRO A 448 -15.46 -20.55 -10.12
N GLY A 449 -14.73 -20.69 -9.03
CA GLY A 449 -13.95 -21.91 -8.79
C GLY A 449 -14.88 -23.14 -8.74
N GLN A 450 -14.40 -24.27 -9.22
CA GLN A 450 -15.18 -25.54 -9.25
C GLN A 450 -15.68 -25.93 -7.86
N GLU A 451 -14.91 -25.62 -6.81
CA GLU A 451 -15.28 -25.89 -5.43
C GLU A 451 -16.59 -25.18 -5.01
N LYS A 452 -16.79 -23.93 -5.41
CA LYS A 452 -18.02 -23.19 -5.11
C LYS A 452 -19.22 -23.71 -5.87
N ILE A 453 -19.03 -24.10 -7.13
CA ILE A 453 -20.06 -24.74 -7.91
C ILE A 453 -20.46 -26.06 -7.24
N LYS A 454 -19.47 -26.86 -6.85
CA LYS A 454 -19.70 -28.14 -6.16
C LYS A 454 -20.50 -27.95 -4.87
N VAL A 455 -20.12 -27.03 -3.99
CA VAL A 455 -20.85 -26.76 -2.74
C VAL A 455 -22.31 -26.40 -3.00
N PHE A 456 -22.61 -25.64 -4.06
CA PHE A 456 -23.99 -25.29 -4.43
C PHE A 456 -24.76 -26.52 -4.93
N MET A 457 -24.15 -27.33 -5.79
CA MET A 457 -24.76 -28.52 -6.34
C MET A 457 -24.99 -29.59 -5.27
N ASP A 458 -23.99 -29.85 -4.41
CA ASP A 458 -24.11 -30.82 -3.30
C ASP A 458 -25.23 -30.39 -2.32
N ALA A 459 -25.40 -29.10 -2.10
CA ALA A 459 -26.48 -28.60 -1.26
C ALA A 459 -27.87 -28.80 -1.90
N LEU A 460 -27.98 -28.60 -3.21
CA LEU A 460 -29.23 -28.90 -3.95
C LEU A 460 -29.56 -30.38 -3.93
N GLU A 461 -28.56 -31.23 -4.11
CA GLU A 461 -28.72 -32.69 -4.04
C GLU A 461 -29.19 -33.14 -2.65
N THR A 462 -28.61 -32.52 -1.59
CA THR A 462 -28.99 -32.80 -0.19
C THR A 462 -30.43 -32.40 0.12
N CYS A 463 -30.99 -31.40 -0.57
CA CYS A 463 -32.41 -31.05 -0.45
C CYS A 463 -33.35 -32.18 -0.89
N GLY A 464 -32.91 -33.03 -1.82
CA GLY A 464 -33.47 -34.31 -2.18
C GLY A 464 -34.67 -34.24 -3.11
N ASP A 465 -35.82 -33.72 -2.73
CA ASP A 465 -37.01 -33.74 -3.54
C ASP A 465 -37.51 -32.38 -4.03
N ARG A 466 -38.35 -32.40 -5.07
CA ARG A 466 -38.89 -31.18 -5.69
C ARG A 466 -39.72 -30.31 -4.73
N ALA A 467 -40.36 -30.92 -3.75
CA ALA A 467 -41.20 -30.21 -2.79
C ALA A 467 -40.34 -29.37 -1.87
N LYS A 468 -39.28 -29.96 -1.31
CA LYS A 468 -38.33 -29.26 -0.45
C LYS A 468 -37.56 -28.13 -1.19
N ILE A 469 -37.21 -28.37 -2.47
CA ILE A 469 -36.59 -27.31 -3.31
C ILE A 469 -37.58 -26.14 -3.51
N ASN A 470 -38.87 -26.44 -3.76
CA ASN A 470 -39.87 -25.38 -3.88
C ASN A 470 -40.07 -24.62 -2.57
N GLU A 471 -40.04 -25.30 -1.44
CA GLU A 471 -40.10 -24.71 -0.12
C GLU A 471 -38.87 -23.81 0.15
N LEU A 472 -37.69 -24.33 -0.13
CA LEU A 472 -36.42 -23.52 -0.07
C LEU A 472 -36.55 -22.23 -0.87
N LEU A 473 -36.96 -22.34 -2.15
CA LEU A 473 -37.10 -21.19 -3.03
C LEU A 473 -38.17 -20.20 -2.56
N SER A 474 -39.26 -20.69 -1.96
CA SER A 474 -40.33 -19.83 -1.46
C SER A 474 -39.91 -19.05 -0.23
N ASN A 475 -39.13 -19.68 0.64
CA ASN A 475 -38.71 -19.06 1.90
C ASN A 475 -37.50 -18.13 1.73
N ASN A 476 -36.59 -18.42 0.79
CA ASN A 476 -35.27 -17.76 0.72
C ASN A 476 -35.08 -16.85 -0.49
N ILE A 477 -36.01 -16.77 -1.45
CA ILE A 477 -35.93 -15.76 -2.50
C ILE A 477 -36.48 -14.44 -1.96
N LYS A 478 -35.63 -13.40 -1.97
CA LYS A 478 -35.92 -12.06 -1.51
C LYS A 478 -35.66 -11.04 -2.60
N GLN A 479 -36.27 -9.87 -2.48
CA GLN A 479 -35.93 -8.74 -3.34
C GLN A 479 -34.57 -8.16 -2.93
N TYR A 480 -33.83 -7.69 -3.91
CA TYR A 480 -32.43 -7.32 -3.78
C TYR A 480 -32.15 -6.02 -4.53
N SER A 481 -31.68 -5.02 -3.82
CA SER A 481 -31.24 -3.75 -4.41
C SER A 481 -29.83 -3.90 -4.98
N PHE A 482 -29.76 -4.23 -6.27
CA PHE A 482 -28.49 -4.60 -6.93
C PHE A 482 -27.68 -3.39 -7.37
N ARG A 483 -28.36 -2.35 -7.84
CA ARG A 483 -27.79 -1.05 -8.25
C ARG A 483 -28.83 0.04 -7.97
N PRO A 484 -28.47 1.33 -8.00
CA PRO A 484 -29.46 2.39 -7.94
C PRO A 484 -30.56 2.16 -8.94
N PHE A 485 -31.82 2.17 -8.50
CA PHE A 485 -33.03 1.95 -9.32
C PHE A 485 -33.14 0.57 -9.99
N LEU A 486 -32.24 -0.38 -9.72
CA LEU A 486 -32.32 -1.73 -10.26
C LEU A 486 -32.58 -2.73 -9.13
N THR A 487 -33.80 -3.28 -9.13
CA THR A 487 -34.18 -4.38 -8.24
C THR A 487 -33.94 -5.72 -8.94
N SER A 488 -33.39 -6.67 -8.24
CA SER A 488 -33.19 -8.05 -8.65
C SER A 488 -33.80 -8.98 -7.61
N ASN A 489 -33.71 -10.29 -7.80
CA ASN A 489 -34.08 -11.29 -6.82
C ASN A 489 -32.82 -12.03 -6.38
N VAL A 490 -32.73 -12.36 -5.10
CA VAL A 490 -31.62 -13.07 -4.49
C VAL A 490 -32.11 -14.31 -3.76
N LEU A 491 -31.42 -15.41 -3.93
CA LEU A 491 -31.59 -16.61 -3.13
C LEU A 491 -30.67 -16.49 -1.91
N LEU A 492 -31.22 -16.04 -0.77
CA LEU A 492 -30.52 -15.94 0.51
C LEU A 492 -30.50 -17.29 1.22
N TRP A 493 -29.76 -18.23 0.67
CA TRP A 493 -29.60 -19.56 1.27
C TRP A 493 -28.44 -19.51 2.28
N GLU A 494 -28.72 -19.15 3.51
CA GLU A 494 -27.73 -18.82 4.52
C GLU A 494 -26.70 -19.94 4.74
N ASP A 495 -27.12 -21.20 4.80
CA ASP A 495 -26.21 -22.32 5.07
C ASP A 495 -25.18 -22.51 3.96
N VAL A 496 -25.57 -22.33 2.71
CA VAL A 496 -24.67 -22.38 1.56
C VAL A 496 -23.78 -21.16 1.53
N LEU A 497 -24.35 -19.98 1.79
CA LEU A 497 -23.60 -18.72 1.77
C LEU A 497 -22.59 -18.65 2.94
N LYS A 498 -22.88 -19.22 4.10
CA LYS A 498 -21.91 -19.38 5.22
C LYS A 498 -20.74 -20.28 4.82
N LYS A 499 -21.01 -21.40 4.14
CA LYS A 499 -19.95 -22.27 3.58
C LYS A 499 -19.09 -21.52 2.56
N TYR A 500 -19.70 -20.69 1.71
CA TYR A 500 -18.97 -19.86 0.74
C TYR A 500 -18.07 -18.82 1.39
N ALA A 501 -18.50 -18.24 2.49
CA ALA A 501 -17.70 -17.28 3.24
C ALA A 501 -16.42 -17.92 3.83
N SER A 502 -16.44 -19.22 4.14
CA SER A 502 -15.30 -19.97 4.65
C SER A 502 -14.33 -20.45 3.56
N ILE A 503 -14.79 -20.55 2.30
CA ILE A 503 -13.92 -20.92 1.17
C ILE A 503 -13.12 -19.69 0.75
N GLY A 504 -11.81 -19.71 0.90
CA GLY A 504 -10.91 -18.62 0.56
C GLY A 504 -11.01 -18.17 -0.91
N GLY A 505 -10.55 -16.95 -1.18
CA GLY A 505 -10.34 -16.44 -2.55
C GLY A 505 -11.53 -15.82 -3.24
N GLY A 506 -12.62 -15.50 -2.57
CA GLY A 506 -13.76 -15.03 -3.32
C GLY A 506 -14.76 -14.07 -2.74
N GLY A 507 -14.55 -13.52 -1.58
CA GLY A 507 -15.26 -12.32 -1.17
C GLY A 507 -16.79 -12.42 -1.02
N THR A 508 -17.40 -13.61 -0.83
CA THR A 508 -18.78 -13.67 -0.34
C THR A 508 -18.82 -13.16 1.09
N ARG A 509 -19.64 -12.16 1.36
CA ARG A 509 -19.83 -11.58 2.69
C ARG A 509 -21.32 -11.50 2.98
N LEU A 510 -21.77 -12.37 3.85
CA LEU A 510 -23.05 -12.21 4.53
C LEU A 510 -22.92 -11.07 5.53
N ARG A 511 -23.97 -10.32 5.69
CA ARG A 511 -24.08 -9.27 6.68
C ARG A 511 -25.28 -9.60 7.56
N PRO A 512 -25.06 -10.32 8.68
CA PRO A 512 -26.14 -10.72 9.58
C PRO A 512 -26.99 -9.52 10.03
N GLU A 513 -26.35 -8.37 10.22
CA GLU A 513 -27.00 -7.11 10.60
C GLU A 513 -28.02 -6.66 9.55
N ILE A 514 -27.62 -6.69 8.26
CA ILE A 514 -28.54 -6.37 7.15
C ILE A 514 -29.65 -7.39 7.07
N ILE A 515 -29.32 -8.69 7.12
CA ILE A 515 -30.29 -9.78 6.99
C ILE A 515 -31.32 -9.64 8.09
N LYS A 516 -30.91 -9.45 9.34
CA LYS A 516 -31.81 -9.26 10.48
C LYS A 516 -32.71 -8.04 10.27
N THR A 517 -32.11 -6.88 9.96
CA THR A 517 -32.85 -5.62 9.80
C THR A 517 -33.92 -5.70 8.71
N TYR A 518 -33.59 -6.27 7.53
CA TYR A 518 -34.55 -6.36 6.43
C TYR A 518 -35.51 -7.55 6.54
N ASN A 519 -35.28 -8.51 7.44
CA ASN A 519 -36.24 -9.54 7.78
C ASN A 519 -37.29 -9.06 8.78
N ASP A 520 -36.85 -8.26 9.75
CA ASP A 520 -37.69 -7.93 10.94
C ASP A 520 -38.49 -6.65 10.74
N SER A 521 -38.18 -5.82 9.73
CA SER A 521 -38.88 -4.53 9.56
C SER A 521 -38.94 -4.08 8.08
N GLU A 522 -39.95 -3.27 7.76
CA GLU A 522 -39.98 -2.45 6.55
C GLU A 522 -38.99 -1.31 6.71
N THR A 523 -37.74 -1.54 6.32
CA THR A 523 -36.63 -0.61 6.49
C THR A 523 -36.19 -0.05 5.16
N ILE A 524 -35.92 1.26 5.13
CA ILE A 524 -35.23 1.94 4.04
C ILE A 524 -33.78 2.13 4.46
N GLY A 525 -32.86 1.57 3.73
CA GLY A 525 -31.43 1.79 3.92
C GLY A 525 -30.94 2.97 3.10
N PHE A 526 -29.88 3.59 3.56
CA PHE A 526 -29.18 4.67 2.88
C PHE A 526 -27.78 4.19 2.51
N ALA A 527 -27.50 4.10 1.22
CA ALA A 527 -26.22 3.65 0.71
C ALA A 527 -25.34 4.84 0.34
N MET A 528 -24.11 4.87 0.84
CA MET A 528 -23.11 5.86 0.48
C MET A 528 -21.83 5.20 -0.03
N ALA A 529 -21.19 5.80 -1.04
CA ALA A 529 -19.85 5.45 -1.46
C ALA A 529 -18.87 6.52 -0.99
N HIS A 530 -17.78 6.09 -0.37
CA HIS A 530 -16.74 7.02 0.08
C HIS A 530 -16.02 7.70 -1.09
N ALA A 531 -15.75 6.96 -2.16
CA ALA A 531 -15.13 7.48 -3.38
C ALA A 531 -15.61 6.69 -4.59
N PRO A 532 -16.35 7.30 -5.53
CA PRO A 532 -16.72 6.65 -6.78
C PRO A 532 -15.48 6.45 -7.66
N LYS A 533 -15.50 5.38 -8.45
CA LYS A 533 -14.38 5.01 -9.33
C LYS A 533 -14.41 5.72 -10.70
N ASP A 534 -15.46 6.42 -11.01
CA ASP A 534 -15.63 7.08 -12.30
C ASP A 534 -15.09 8.51 -12.27
N LEU A 535 -14.56 8.97 -13.41
CA LEU A 535 -14.01 10.32 -13.57
C LEU A 535 -15.05 11.43 -13.40
N ASN A 536 -16.32 11.15 -13.81
CA ASN A 536 -17.46 12.07 -13.66
C ASN A 536 -18.61 11.32 -12.99
N PRO A 537 -18.55 11.09 -11.66
CA PRO A 537 -19.56 10.32 -10.97
C PRO A 537 -20.90 11.07 -10.93
N SER A 538 -21.98 10.34 -11.22
CA SER A 538 -23.32 10.86 -10.98
C SER A 538 -23.64 10.86 -9.48
N LEU A 539 -24.63 11.62 -9.04
CA LEU A 539 -25.04 11.64 -7.64
C LEU A 539 -25.40 10.23 -7.12
N THR A 540 -25.98 9.38 -7.98
CA THR A 540 -26.35 8.00 -7.64
C THR A 540 -25.15 7.09 -7.40
N GLN A 541 -23.96 7.47 -7.81
CA GLN A 541 -22.72 6.75 -7.49
C GLN A 541 -22.18 7.09 -6.10
N PHE A 542 -22.63 8.20 -5.50
CA PHE A 542 -22.29 8.59 -4.14
C PHE A 542 -23.33 8.16 -3.14
N VAL A 543 -24.61 8.32 -3.48
CA VAL A 543 -25.74 8.16 -2.57
C VAL A 543 -26.91 7.46 -3.26
N SER A 544 -27.51 6.50 -2.59
CA SER A 544 -28.73 5.83 -3.05
C SER A 544 -29.56 5.33 -1.87
N PHE A 545 -30.87 5.19 -2.07
CA PHE A 545 -31.73 4.51 -1.12
C PHE A 545 -31.92 3.04 -1.52
N CYS A 546 -32.03 2.16 -0.54
CA CYS A 546 -32.27 0.74 -0.74
C CYS A 546 -33.48 0.28 0.10
N TRP A 547 -34.55 -0.08 -0.62
CA TRP A 547 -35.78 -0.62 -0.02
C TRP A 547 -35.72 -2.11 0.25
N TYR A 548 -34.73 -2.78 -0.35
CA TYR A 548 -34.54 -4.21 -0.27
C TYR A 548 -33.10 -4.52 0.14
N TYR A 549 -32.77 -5.78 0.37
CA TYR A 549 -31.42 -6.21 0.73
C TYR A 549 -30.38 -5.56 -0.16
N PRO A 550 -29.47 -4.74 0.37
CA PRO A 550 -28.55 -3.98 -0.46
C PRO A 550 -27.31 -4.77 -0.88
N ASP A 551 -26.93 -4.64 -2.14
CA ASP A 551 -25.67 -5.14 -2.68
C ASP A 551 -24.47 -4.30 -2.17
N ASN A 552 -23.32 -4.96 -2.01
CA ASN A 552 -22.08 -4.27 -1.63
C ASN A 552 -21.62 -3.23 -2.67
N ASP A 553 -22.03 -3.40 -3.91
CA ASP A 553 -21.70 -2.49 -5.01
C ASP A 553 -22.87 -1.56 -5.38
N MET A 554 -23.75 -1.25 -4.42
CA MET A 554 -24.97 -0.47 -4.63
C MET A 554 -24.71 0.88 -5.29
N CYS A 555 -23.79 1.68 -4.77
CA CYS A 555 -23.44 2.98 -5.34
C CYS A 555 -22.24 2.89 -6.28
N THR A 556 -21.19 2.12 -5.91
CA THR A 556 -19.98 1.95 -6.71
C THR A 556 -19.33 0.60 -6.44
N ARG A 557 -18.58 0.05 -7.40
CA ARG A 557 -17.95 -1.27 -7.24
C ARG A 557 -17.05 -1.33 -6.00
N GLY A 558 -17.50 -2.11 -5.03
CA GLY A 558 -16.68 -2.61 -3.93
C GLY A 558 -16.65 -1.78 -2.66
N ASN A 559 -17.34 -0.63 -2.56
CA ASN A 559 -17.20 0.27 -1.41
C ASN A 559 -18.48 1.01 -1.01
N SER A 560 -19.66 0.42 -1.15
CA SER A 560 -20.87 1.05 -0.62
C SER A 560 -21.02 0.72 0.87
N HIS A 561 -21.11 1.74 1.68
CA HIS A 561 -21.53 1.65 3.08
C HIS A 561 -23.05 1.85 3.17
N ILE A 562 -23.71 0.94 3.84
CA ILE A 562 -25.15 0.95 4.03
C ILE A 562 -25.45 1.40 5.45
N TYR A 563 -26.17 2.48 5.57
CA TYR A 563 -26.68 3.04 6.81
C TYR A 563 -28.14 2.65 6.94
N MET A 564 -28.52 2.09 8.08
CA MET A 564 -29.84 1.51 8.30
C MET A 564 -30.51 2.14 9.51
N ASN A 565 -31.83 2.23 9.44
CA ASN A 565 -32.73 2.59 10.54
C ASN A 565 -32.66 4.03 11.03
N LEU A 566 -33.39 4.89 10.38
CA LEU A 566 -33.84 6.15 10.99
C LEU A 566 -34.78 5.93 12.19
N TYR A 567 -35.51 4.80 12.19
CA TYR A 567 -36.44 4.44 13.27
C TYR A 567 -36.27 2.97 13.62
N GLN A 568 -36.02 2.67 14.87
CA GLN A 568 -36.12 1.32 15.40
C GLN A 568 -37.39 1.19 16.23
N LYS A 569 -38.29 0.26 15.90
CA LYS A 569 -39.39 -0.07 16.82
C LYS A 569 -38.77 -0.66 18.07
N LYS A 570 -39.05 -0.01 19.20
CA LYS A 570 -38.82 -0.62 20.50
C LYS A 570 -39.72 -1.84 20.66
N THR A 571 -39.29 -2.79 21.45
CA THR A 571 -40.08 -3.92 21.91
C THR A 571 -41.37 -3.50 22.64
N ASP A 572 -41.54 -2.21 22.97
CA ASP A 572 -42.68 -1.61 23.68
C ASP A 572 -43.45 -0.58 22.82
N ASP A 573 -43.57 -0.78 21.53
CA ASP A 573 -44.41 -0.01 20.58
C ASP A 573 -44.12 1.49 20.40
N GLU A 574 -43.08 2.07 21.00
CA GLU A 574 -42.69 3.46 20.73
C GLU A 574 -41.56 3.57 19.71
N PRO A 575 -41.74 4.34 18.59
CA PRO A 575 -40.64 4.60 17.65
C PRO A 575 -39.58 5.51 18.27
N ARG A 576 -38.31 5.13 18.23
CA ARG A 576 -37.20 6.03 18.53
C ARG A 576 -36.56 6.55 17.26
N LEU A 577 -36.32 7.86 17.23
CA LEU A 577 -35.33 8.44 16.31
C LEU A 577 -33.95 7.93 16.72
N ASN A 578 -33.26 7.26 15.81
CA ASN A 578 -31.89 6.84 15.98
C ASN A 578 -30.97 7.80 15.28
#